data_dd14fd9f3abf8b43849f7206c1cd7a1f
#
_entry.id   dd14fd9f3abf8b43849f7206c1cd7a1f
#
_cell.length_a   1.000
_cell.length_b   1.000
_cell.length_c   1.000
_cell.angle_alpha   90.00
_cell.angle_beta   90.00
_cell.angle_gamma   90.00
#
_symmetry.space_group_name_H-M   'P 1'
#
loop_
_entity.id
_entity.type
_entity.pdbx_description
1 polymer ?
#
loop_
_entity_poly.entity_id
_entity_poly.type
_entity_poly.pdbx_seq_one_letter_code
_entity_poly.pdbx_strand_id
1 'polypeptide(L)'
;MLVGESRTLRAENLSKMVKRKGYILEKIADMDNLRAADMDAQNGKVKKNHFIRAHNLHAEDDLQLLRKMILTLTFPRNDYEIMRIKSDAGKVREIVKQKYFPWRILHHAIMRVIGPDVYSNLIYDTSACVKGKGLSFGVKRTKMFLRRYPKYKFFVKTDFKKFYQSIPHETILNALRRKFKDERFIRLIEITILSYDSGIEDILDDEKRKKRNNDWSIH
;
A
#
# COMPACT_ATOMS: atom_id res chain seq x y z
N MET A 1 32.28 32.65 -7.85
CA MET A 1 32.92 31.31 -7.72
C MET A 1 32.06 30.36 -6.90
N LEU A 2 30.77 30.15 -7.24
CA LEU A 2 29.83 29.30 -6.48
C LEU A 2 28.94 28.40 -7.39
N VAL A 3 29.34 28.16 -8.65
CA VAL A 3 28.53 27.37 -9.61
C VAL A 3 29.11 25.96 -9.82
N GLY A 4 30.27 25.65 -9.25
CA GLY A 4 30.97 24.37 -9.45
C GLY A 4 30.52 23.25 -8.50
N GLU A 5 30.13 23.56 -7.27
CA GLU A 5 29.83 22.56 -6.22
C GLU A 5 28.47 21.86 -6.38
N SER A 6 27.49 22.54 -7.01
CA SER A 6 26.16 21.95 -7.16
C SER A 6 26.09 20.85 -8.26
N ARG A 7 27.00 20.86 -9.21
CA ARG A 7 27.08 19.83 -10.30
C ARG A 7 27.74 18.55 -9.83
N THR A 8 28.76 18.62 -9.00
CA THR A 8 29.48 17.46 -8.43
C THR A 8 28.60 16.68 -7.47
N LEU A 9 27.90 17.34 -6.56
CA LEU A 9 26.94 16.71 -5.64
C LEU A 9 25.75 16.05 -6.37
N ARG A 10 25.34 16.59 -7.52
CA ARG A 10 24.28 16.00 -8.36
C ARG A 10 24.79 14.79 -9.14
N ALA A 11 26.06 14.78 -9.57
CA ALA A 11 26.71 13.66 -10.23
C ALA A 11 26.99 12.50 -9.25
N GLU A 12 27.44 12.79 -8.03
CA GLU A 12 27.66 11.78 -6.98
C GLU A 12 26.35 11.14 -6.48
N ASN A 13 25.24 11.91 -6.46
CA ASN A 13 23.93 11.35 -6.16
C ASN A 13 23.33 10.52 -7.29
N LEU A 14 23.70 10.74 -8.56
CA LEU A 14 23.31 9.92 -9.71
C LEU A 14 24.12 8.61 -9.79
N SER A 15 25.31 8.53 -9.19
CA SER A 15 26.14 7.31 -9.19
C SER A 15 25.71 6.27 -8.17
N LYS A 16 24.89 6.62 -7.18
CA LYS A 16 24.15 5.63 -6.38
C LYS A 16 22.91 5.16 -7.14
N MET A 17 23.10 4.52 -8.26
CA MET A 17 22.05 3.69 -8.87
C MET A 17 21.58 2.72 -7.78
N VAL A 18 20.41 2.98 -7.22
CA VAL A 18 19.78 2.10 -6.23
C VAL A 18 19.64 0.74 -6.88
N LYS A 19 20.49 -0.22 -6.48
CA LYS A 19 20.51 -1.58 -7.03
C LYS A 19 19.12 -2.18 -6.82
N ARG A 20 18.38 -2.36 -7.90
CA ARG A 20 17.03 -2.93 -7.83
C ARG A 20 17.09 -4.36 -7.30
N LYS A 21 16.17 -4.70 -6.41
CA LYS A 21 16.09 -6.02 -5.77
C LYS A 21 15.35 -7.02 -6.67
N GLY A 22 15.84 -8.24 -6.72
CA GLY A 22 15.21 -9.38 -7.39
C GLY A 22 14.83 -10.49 -6.41
N TYR A 23 14.27 -11.58 -6.93
CA TYR A 23 13.84 -12.76 -6.17
C TYR A 23 12.85 -12.42 -5.04
N ILE A 24 11.96 -11.47 -5.31
CA ILE A 24 10.98 -10.99 -4.34
C ILE A 24 9.83 -11.99 -4.23
N LEU A 25 9.41 -12.55 -5.37
CA LEU A 25 8.30 -13.52 -5.41
C LEU A 25 8.62 -14.75 -4.57
N GLU A 26 9.81 -15.31 -4.71
CA GLU A 26 10.26 -16.48 -3.95
C GLU A 26 10.31 -16.20 -2.44
N LYS A 27 10.75 -15.00 -2.05
CA LYS A 27 10.73 -14.58 -0.63
C LYS A 27 9.32 -14.43 -0.08
N ILE A 28 8.38 -13.94 -0.90
CA ILE A 28 6.97 -13.86 -0.49
C ILE A 28 6.40 -15.26 -0.32
N ALA A 29 6.72 -16.19 -1.23
CA ALA A 29 6.26 -17.57 -1.24
C ALA A 29 7.00 -18.48 -0.25
N ASP A 30 7.98 -17.97 0.49
CA ASP A 30 8.70 -18.73 1.51
C ASP A 30 7.76 -19.14 2.64
N MET A 31 7.83 -20.42 3.07
CA MET A 31 6.89 -20.97 4.05
C MET A 31 7.00 -20.29 5.42
N ASP A 32 8.21 -19.91 5.83
CA ASP A 32 8.38 -19.22 7.12
C ASP A 32 7.81 -17.82 7.06
N ASN A 33 7.94 -17.14 5.89
CA ASN A 33 7.27 -15.88 5.66
C ASN A 33 5.74 -16.03 5.67
N LEU A 34 5.19 -17.07 5.06
CA LEU A 34 3.75 -17.32 5.01
C LEU A 34 3.20 -17.64 6.40
N ARG A 35 3.87 -18.49 7.19
CA ARG A 35 3.47 -18.78 8.58
C ARG A 35 3.49 -17.51 9.44
N ALA A 36 4.53 -16.71 9.32
CA ALA A 36 4.63 -15.46 10.06
C ALA A 36 3.61 -14.42 9.60
N ALA A 37 3.28 -14.38 8.30
CA ALA A 37 2.23 -13.52 7.74
C ALA A 37 0.84 -13.91 8.25
N ASP A 38 0.58 -15.20 8.35
CA ASP A 38 -0.66 -15.74 8.91
C ASP A 38 -0.82 -15.36 10.39
N MET A 39 0.23 -15.54 11.20
CA MET A 39 0.23 -15.10 12.59
C MET A 39 -0.06 -13.60 12.72
N ASP A 40 0.59 -12.76 11.91
CA ASP A 40 0.35 -11.31 11.90
C ASP A 40 -1.09 -10.97 11.50
N ALA A 41 -1.65 -11.68 10.52
CA ALA A 41 -3.02 -11.47 10.04
C ALA A 41 -4.08 -11.85 11.07
N GLN A 42 -3.80 -12.85 11.92
CA GLN A 42 -4.68 -13.35 12.99
C GLN A 42 -4.69 -12.46 14.23
N ASN A 43 -3.66 -11.65 14.44
CA ASN A 43 -3.44 -10.92 15.70
C ASN A 43 -4.70 -10.15 16.15
N GLY A 44 -5.18 -10.47 17.34
CA GLY A 44 -6.35 -9.86 17.98
C GLY A 44 -7.71 -10.22 17.36
N LYS A 45 -7.78 -11.17 16.40
CA LYS A 45 -9.01 -11.43 15.61
C LYS A 45 -9.55 -12.86 15.72
N VAL A 46 -8.77 -13.82 16.21
CA VAL A 46 -9.12 -15.25 16.23
C VAL A 46 -10.47 -15.51 16.90
N LYS A 47 -10.70 -14.91 18.08
CA LYS A 47 -11.94 -15.11 18.86
C LYS A 47 -13.20 -14.61 18.13
N LYS A 48 -13.07 -13.56 17.31
CA LYS A 48 -14.20 -12.85 16.69
C LYS A 48 -14.47 -13.25 15.23
N ASN A 49 -13.56 -14.03 14.61
CA ASN A 49 -13.66 -14.34 13.19
C ASN A 49 -13.69 -15.85 12.96
N HIS A 50 -14.84 -16.34 12.52
CA HIS A 50 -15.05 -17.78 12.25
C HIS A 50 -14.22 -18.26 11.05
N PHE A 51 -13.94 -17.43 10.05
CA PHE A 51 -13.08 -17.79 8.92
C PHE A 51 -11.65 -18.10 9.36
N ILE A 52 -11.13 -17.37 10.36
CA ILE A 52 -9.80 -17.64 10.94
C ILE A 52 -9.82 -18.99 11.67
N ARG A 53 -10.88 -19.27 12.43
CA ARG A 53 -10.99 -20.55 13.13
C ARG A 53 -11.10 -21.73 12.17
N ALA A 54 -11.84 -21.58 11.07
CA ALA A 54 -11.93 -22.61 10.04
C ALA A 54 -10.57 -22.83 9.34
N HIS A 55 -9.88 -21.74 8.98
CA HIS A 55 -8.52 -21.82 8.42
C HIS A 55 -7.55 -22.55 9.36
N ASN A 56 -7.60 -22.28 10.67
CA ASN A 56 -6.69 -22.90 11.64
C ASN A 56 -6.82 -24.42 11.76
N LEU A 57 -7.91 -25.01 11.28
CA LEU A 57 -8.07 -26.49 11.22
C LEU A 57 -7.21 -27.11 10.10
N HIS A 58 -6.86 -26.32 9.08
CA HIS A 58 -6.12 -26.78 7.89
C HIS A 58 -5.01 -25.77 7.51
N ALA A 59 -4.45 -25.06 8.50
CA ALA A 59 -3.58 -23.90 8.26
C ALA A 59 -2.36 -24.25 7.38
N GLU A 60 -1.71 -25.38 7.62
CA GLU A 60 -0.51 -25.75 6.85
C GLU A 60 -0.86 -26.08 5.39
N ASP A 61 -1.97 -26.79 5.15
CA ASP A 61 -2.44 -27.13 3.80
C ASP A 61 -2.84 -25.85 3.04
N ASP A 62 -3.55 -24.93 3.70
CA ASP A 62 -3.90 -23.62 3.15
C ASP A 62 -2.63 -22.80 2.80
N LEU A 63 -1.62 -22.80 3.66
CA LEU A 63 -0.36 -22.07 3.38
C LEU A 63 0.42 -22.71 2.23
N GLN A 64 0.44 -24.04 2.12
CA GLN A 64 1.01 -24.75 0.97
C GLN A 64 0.27 -24.38 -0.33
N LEU A 65 -1.06 -24.35 -0.28
CA LEU A 65 -1.88 -23.92 -1.40
C LEU A 65 -1.61 -22.46 -1.76
N LEU A 66 -1.50 -21.55 -0.77
CA LEU A 66 -1.16 -20.16 -1.01
C LEU A 66 0.23 -20.01 -1.66
N ARG A 67 1.21 -20.77 -1.18
CA ARG A 67 2.53 -20.83 -1.82
C ARG A 67 2.45 -21.20 -3.30
N LYS A 68 1.68 -22.24 -3.62
CA LYS A 68 1.45 -22.63 -5.01
C LYS A 68 0.80 -21.52 -5.82
N MET A 69 -0.26 -20.88 -5.28
CA MET A 69 -0.93 -19.75 -5.92
C MET A 69 0.04 -18.60 -6.23
N ILE A 70 0.93 -18.25 -5.29
CA ILE A 70 1.93 -17.18 -5.47
C ILE A 70 2.91 -17.56 -6.59
N LEU A 71 3.45 -18.77 -6.58
CA LEU A 71 4.45 -19.21 -7.55
C LEU A 71 3.89 -19.36 -8.97
N THR A 72 2.61 -19.75 -9.08
CA THR A 72 1.91 -19.90 -10.37
C THR A 72 1.17 -18.62 -10.80
N LEU A 73 1.08 -17.62 -9.92
CA LEU A 73 0.29 -16.40 -10.14
C LEU A 73 -1.19 -16.67 -10.44
N THR A 74 -1.75 -17.73 -9.86
CA THR A 74 -3.13 -18.17 -10.08
C THR A 74 -3.93 -18.04 -8.79
N PHE A 75 -4.88 -17.10 -8.76
CA PHE A 75 -5.68 -16.81 -7.58
C PHE A 75 -7.17 -16.92 -7.88
N PRO A 76 -8.00 -17.35 -6.90
CA PRO A 76 -9.44 -17.32 -7.05
C PRO A 76 -9.94 -15.88 -7.10
N ARG A 77 -11.14 -15.70 -7.65
CA ARG A 77 -11.82 -14.39 -7.59
C ARG A 77 -11.96 -13.94 -6.12
N ASN A 78 -11.74 -12.66 -5.90
CA ASN A 78 -11.87 -12.07 -4.59
C ASN A 78 -13.29 -11.48 -4.43
N ASP A 79 -14.15 -12.21 -3.74
CA ASP A 79 -15.50 -11.73 -3.44
C ASP A 79 -15.44 -10.87 -2.18
N TYR A 80 -15.64 -9.58 -2.34
CA TYR A 80 -15.69 -8.62 -1.24
C TYR A 80 -17.11 -8.46 -0.71
N GLU A 81 -17.25 -8.34 0.60
CA GLU A 81 -18.47 -7.90 1.25
C GLU A 81 -18.39 -6.40 1.55
N ILE A 82 -19.37 -5.64 1.12
CA ILE A 82 -19.46 -4.21 1.47
C ILE A 82 -20.32 -4.07 2.71
N MET A 83 -19.74 -3.52 3.78
CA MET A 83 -20.44 -3.21 5.02
C MET A 83 -20.52 -1.70 5.21
N ARG A 84 -21.71 -1.19 5.52
CA ARG A 84 -21.91 0.22 5.86
C ARG A 84 -21.89 0.39 7.36
N ILE A 85 -20.98 1.21 7.86
CA ILE A 85 -20.90 1.57 9.28
C ILE A 85 -21.10 3.07 9.46
N LYS A 86 -21.79 3.45 10.54
CA LYS A 86 -21.82 4.84 11.01
C LYS A 86 -20.58 5.09 11.87
N SER A 87 -19.77 6.08 11.50
CA SER A 87 -18.65 6.54 12.32
C SER A 87 -19.15 7.45 13.44
N ASP A 88 -18.32 7.69 14.46
CA ASP A 88 -18.63 8.51 15.64
C ASP A 88 -19.09 9.95 15.30
N ALA A 89 -18.79 10.44 14.11
CA ALA A 89 -19.25 11.74 13.59
C ALA A 89 -20.53 11.65 12.75
N GLY A 90 -21.28 10.54 12.81
CA GLY A 90 -22.53 10.34 12.06
C GLY A 90 -22.35 10.08 10.55
N LYS A 91 -21.11 10.07 10.05
CA LYS A 91 -20.82 9.79 8.65
C LYS A 91 -20.92 8.28 8.37
N VAL A 92 -21.67 7.93 7.33
CA VAL A 92 -21.71 6.56 6.83
C VAL A 92 -20.42 6.29 6.04
N ARG A 93 -19.75 5.20 6.38
CA ARG A 93 -18.57 4.72 5.67
C ARG A 93 -18.84 3.33 5.12
N GLU A 94 -18.50 3.12 3.89
CA GLU A 94 -18.47 1.79 3.29
C GLU A 94 -17.11 1.16 3.59
N ILE A 95 -17.15 0.00 4.24
CA ILE A 95 -15.98 -0.81 4.53
C ILE A 95 -16.04 -2.04 3.65
N VAL A 96 -14.97 -2.25 2.92
CA VAL A 96 -14.76 -3.45 2.13
C VAL A 96 -14.16 -4.52 3.02
N LYS A 97 -14.89 -5.60 3.22
CA LYS A 97 -14.46 -6.75 4.01
C LYS A 97 -13.94 -7.83 3.08
N GLN A 98 -12.69 -8.19 3.27
CA GLN A 98 -12.00 -9.20 2.51
C GLN A 98 -12.06 -10.55 3.21
N LYS A 99 -12.18 -11.64 2.45
CA LYS A 99 -12.02 -13.00 2.98
C LYS A 99 -10.62 -13.19 3.57
N TYR A 100 -10.52 -14.02 4.63
CA TYR A 100 -9.26 -14.24 5.32
C TYR A 100 -8.24 -14.94 4.41
N PHE A 101 -8.59 -16.12 3.92
CA PHE A 101 -7.77 -16.91 3.00
C PHE A 101 -8.29 -16.73 1.55
N PRO A 102 -7.43 -16.60 0.55
CA PRO A 102 -5.97 -16.48 0.64
C PRO A 102 -5.48 -15.01 0.80
N TRP A 103 -6.34 -14.04 0.52
CA TRP A 103 -5.97 -12.66 0.23
C TRP A 103 -5.40 -11.90 1.43
N ARG A 104 -5.99 -12.10 2.62
CA ARG A 104 -5.51 -11.41 3.81
C ARG A 104 -4.09 -11.83 4.18
N ILE A 105 -3.82 -13.13 4.11
CA ILE A 105 -2.49 -13.68 4.38
C ILE A 105 -1.50 -13.19 3.33
N LEU A 106 -1.89 -13.21 2.04
CA LEU A 106 -1.07 -12.70 0.94
C LEU A 106 -0.64 -11.24 1.17
N HIS A 107 -1.57 -10.36 1.56
CA HIS A 107 -1.23 -8.96 1.84
C HIS A 107 -0.18 -8.82 2.94
N HIS A 108 -0.31 -9.60 4.02
CA HIS A 108 0.69 -9.60 5.08
C HIS A 108 2.04 -10.16 4.58
N ALA A 109 2.03 -11.24 3.81
CA ALA A 109 3.25 -11.85 3.25
C ALA A 109 4.01 -10.88 2.34
N ILE A 110 3.30 -10.17 1.47
CA ILE A 110 3.87 -9.12 0.61
C ILE A 110 4.51 -8.03 1.49
N MET A 111 3.75 -7.45 2.43
CA MET A 111 4.23 -6.33 3.24
C MET A 111 5.38 -6.70 4.19
N ARG A 112 5.48 -7.94 4.63
CA ARG A 112 6.62 -8.42 5.40
C ARG A 112 7.93 -8.35 4.58
N VAL A 113 7.86 -8.70 3.30
CA VAL A 113 9.03 -8.74 2.42
C VAL A 113 9.41 -7.35 1.90
N ILE A 114 8.43 -6.58 1.39
CA ILE A 114 8.73 -5.29 0.76
C ILE A 114 8.63 -4.09 1.72
N GLY A 115 7.94 -4.25 2.84
CA GLY A 115 7.68 -3.17 3.80
C GLY A 115 8.93 -2.41 4.24
N PRO A 116 10.02 -3.07 4.66
CA PRO A 116 11.26 -2.38 5.03
C PRO A 116 11.80 -1.47 3.92
N ASP A 117 11.71 -1.91 2.67
CA ASP A 117 12.14 -1.14 1.51
C ASP A 117 11.22 0.03 1.18
N VAL A 118 9.92 -0.14 1.36
CA VAL A 118 8.94 0.93 1.19
C VAL A 118 9.11 1.98 2.29
N TYR A 119 9.18 1.55 3.54
CA TYR A 119 9.28 2.45 4.69
C TYR A 119 10.59 3.26 4.71
N SER A 120 11.70 2.68 4.24
CA SER A 120 13.00 3.38 4.17
C SER A 120 13.00 4.57 3.21
N ASN A 121 12.03 4.65 2.28
CA ASN A 121 11.90 5.77 1.35
C ASN A 121 10.91 6.85 1.80
N LEU A 122 10.19 6.61 2.90
CA LEU A 122 9.28 7.62 3.43
C LEU A 122 10.07 8.75 4.09
N ILE A 123 9.54 9.96 3.97
CA ILE A 123 10.10 11.10 4.71
C ILE A 123 10.03 10.84 6.22
N TYR A 124 11.02 11.34 6.95
CA TYR A 124 11.12 11.09 8.39
C TYR A 124 9.83 11.43 9.15
N ASP A 125 9.12 12.48 8.76
CA ASP A 125 7.92 12.97 9.42
C ASP A 125 6.64 12.22 9.04
N THR A 126 6.72 11.18 8.20
CA THR A 126 5.57 10.29 7.97
C THR A 126 5.20 9.59 9.28
N SER A 127 4.00 9.84 9.79
CA SER A 127 3.52 9.31 11.07
C SER A 127 2.45 8.25 10.93
N ALA A 128 1.73 8.19 9.80
CA ALA A 128 0.66 7.24 9.58
C ALA A 128 1.19 5.90 9.06
N CYS A 129 0.63 4.78 9.56
CA CYS A 129 0.91 3.41 9.12
C CYS A 129 2.39 2.98 9.19
N VAL A 130 3.21 3.65 9.97
CA VAL A 130 4.62 3.29 10.19
C VAL A 130 4.78 2.76 11.62
N LYS A 131 5.34 1.55 11.76
CA LYS A 131 5.59 0.95 13.07
C LYS A 131 6.48 1.86 13.93
N GLY A 132 6.10 2.05 15.18
CA GLY A 132 6.80 2.95 16.12
C GLY A 132 6.50 4.44 15.93
N LYS A 133 5.70 4.81 14.95
CA LYS A 133 5.19 6.16 14.72
C LYS A 133 3.65 6.14 14.79
N GLY A 134 3.04 7.30 14.98
CA GLY A 134 1.59 7.42 15.09
C GLY A 134 1.20 8.83 15.51
N LEU A 135 -0.01 9.00 16.03
CA LEU A 135 -0.52 10.32 16.42
C LEU A 135 0.42 11.05 17.39
N SER A 136 0.91 10.36 18.42
CA SER A 136 1.83 10.95 19.41
C SER A 136 3.13 11.44 18.78
N PHE A 137 3.70 10.66 17.84
CA PHE A 137 4.86 11.08 17.06
C PHE A 137 4.54 12.34 16.25
N GLY A 138 3.45 12.33 15.48
CA GLY A 138 3.02 13.48 14.66
C GLY A 138 2.84 14.74 15.50
N VAL A 139 2.16 14.64 16.65
CA VAL A 139 1.98 15.78 17.58
C VAL A 139 3.34 16.28 18.11
N LYS A 140 4.24 15.40 18.50
CA LYS A 140 5.60 15.77 18.96
C LYS A 140 6.37 16.52 17.88
N ARG A 141 6.33 16.04 16.65
CA ARG A 141 6.99 16.68 15.50
C ARG A 141 6.39 18.05 15.20
N THR A 142 5.07 18.17 15.17
CA THR A 142 4.39 19.46 14.96
C THR A 142 4.76 20.46 16.04
N LYS A 143 4.74 20.08 17.33
CA LYS A 143 5.18 20.94 18.43
C LYS A 143 6.62 21.40 18.26
N MET A 144 7.51 20.51 17.82
CA MET A 144 8.91 20.84 17.55
C MET A 144 9.03 21.90 16.44
N PHE A 145 8.32 21.75 15.33
CA PHE A 145 8.33 22.73 14.23
C PHE A 145 7.81 24.10 14.67
N LEU A 146 6.70 24.14 15.41
CA LEU A 146 6.15 25.40 15.92
C LEU A 146 7.14 26.14 16.83
N ARG A 147 7.90 25.42 17.66
CA ARG A 147 8.94 26.01 18.52
C ARG A 147 10.17 26.48 17.73
N ARG A 148 10.57 25.68 16.73
CA ARG A 148 11.78 25.98 15.92
C ARG A 148 11.57 27.14 14.97
N TYR A 149 10.34 27.36 14.51
CA TYR A 149 10.01 28.37 13.52
C TYR A 149 8.90 29.35 14.00
N PRO A 150 9.14 30.10 15.07
CA PRO A 150 8.12 30.97 15.68
C PRO A 150 7.71 32.14 14.77
N LYS A 151 8.49 32.45 13.75
CA LYS A 151 8.17 33.50 12.75
C LYS A 151 7.03 33.10 11.80
N TYR A 152 6.80 31.81 11.58
CA TYR A 152 5.72 31.33 10.71
C TYR A 152 4.40 31.30 11.48
N LYS A 153 3.48 32.20 11.09
CA LYS A 153 2.15 32.33 11.72
C LYS A 153 1.06 31.54 10.99
N PHE A 154 1.40 30.91 9.87
CA PHE A 154 0.46 30.21 9.02
C PHE A 154 0.91 28.78 8.82
N PHE A 155 -0.07 27.87 8.75
CA PHE A 155 0.13 26.50 8.30
C PHE A 155 -0.91 26.15 7.23
N VAL A 156 -0.53 25.30 6.30
CA VAL A 156 -1.42 24.81 5.25
C VAL A 156 -1.71 23.33 5.57
N LYS A 157 -2.99 23.00 5.65
CA LYS A 157 -3.46 21.61 5.74
C LYS A 157 -4.08 21.23 4.41
N THR A 158 -3.51 20.19 3.77
CA THR A 158 -4.01 19.65 2.52
C THR A 158 -4.47 18.21 2.71
N ASP A 159 -5.45 17.78 1.93
CA ASP A 159 -5.92 16.41 1.91
C ASP A 159 -6.36 16.05 0.49
N PHE A 160 -6.17 14.77 0.11
CA PHE A 160 -6.59 14.26 -1.19
C PHE A 160 -7.97 13.64 -1.08
N LYS A 161 -8.95 14.20 -1.80
CA LYS A 161 -10.29 13.63 -1.87
C LYS A 161 -10.24 12.24 -2.50
N LYS A 162 -10.83 11.26 -1.82
CA LYS A 162 -10.89 9.87 -2.30
C LYS A 162 -9.52 9.28 -2.70
N PHE A 163 -8.45 9.57 -1.94
CA PHE A 163 -7.07 9.23 -2.29
C PHE A 163 -6.90 7.79 -2.80
N TYR A 164 -7.35 6.79 -2.03
CA TYR A 164 -7.20 5.37 -2.41
C TYR A 164 -7.92 4.98 -3.69
N GLN A 165 -9.03 5.63 -3.99
CA GLN A 165 -9.85 5.38 -5.17
C GLN A 165 -9.37 6.14 -6.40
N SER A 166 -8.56 7.19 -6.21
CA SER A 166 -8.10 8.08 -7.29
C SER A 166 -6.69 7.81 -7.77
N ILE A 167 -5.94 6.91 -7.11
CA ILE A 167 -4.57 6.58 -7.54
C ILE A 167 -4.64 5.65 -8.75
N PRO A 168 -4.07 6.04 -9.91
CA PRO A 168 -3.96 5.13 -11.04
C PRO A 168 -3.08 3.93 -10.68
N HIS A 169 -3.52 2.72 -10.98
CA HIS A 169 -2.79 1.48 -10.69
C HIS A 169 -1.38 1.51 -11.28
N GLU A 170 -1.24 2.03 -12.49
CA GLU A 170 0.06 2.17 -13.17
C GLU A 170 1.07 3.02 -12.38
N THR A 171 0.60 4.04 -11.65
CA THR A 171 1.47 4.85 -10.78
C THR A 171 2.10 4.00 -9.68
N ILE A 172 1.34 3.08 -9.09
CA ILE A 172 1.82 2.17 -8.05
C ILE A 172 2.82 1.18 -8.64
N LEU A 173 2.48 0.56 -9.78
CA LEU A 173 3.33 -0.42 -10.46
C LEU A 173 4.65 0.22 -10.90
N ASN A 174 4.62 1.43 -11.45
CA ASN A 174 5.82 2.15 -11.86
C ASN A 174 6.70 2.55 -10.67
N ALA A 175 6.11 2.94 -9.55
CA ALA A 175 6.86 3.21 -8.32
C ALA A 175 7.60 1.95 -7.82
N LEU A 176 6.96 0.79 -7.90
CA LEU A 176 7.56 -0.49 -7.52
C LEU A 176 8.65 -0.94 -8.50
N ARG A 177 8.45 -0.80 -9.83
CA ARG A 177 9.46 -1.13 -10.85
C ARG A 177 10.76 -0.34 -10.69
N ARG A 178 10.70 0.88 -10.15
CA ARG A 178 11.92 1.66 -9.84
C ARG A 178 12.79 1.00 -8.79
N LYS A 179 12.21 0.19 -7.90
CA LYS A 179 12.91 -0.41 -6.76
C LYS A 179 13.14 -1.92 -6.92
N PHE A 180 12.21 -2.61 -7.55
CA PHE A 180 12.23 -4.05 -7.75
C PHE A 180 12.36 -4.35 -9.25
N LYS A 181 13.22 -5.34 -9.60
CA LYS A 181 13.40 -5.81 -10.98
C LYS A 181 12.69 -7.13 -11.26
N ASP A 182 11.96 -7.67 -10.28
CA ASP A 182 11.25 -8.93 -10.35
C ASP A 182 9.88 -8.71 -10.99
N GLU A 183 9.75 -8.99 -12.29
CA GLU A 183 8.50 -8.79 -13.03
C GLU A 183 7.39 -9.76 -12.58
N ARG A 184 7.73 -10.95 -12.07
CA ARG A 184 6.75 -11.87 -11.51
C ARG A 184 6.14 -11.30 -10.22
N PHE A 185 6.96 -10.65 -9.41
CA PHE A 185 6.47 -9.89 -8.26
C PHE A 185 5.58 -8.71 -8.67
N ILE A 186 5.97 -7.94 -9.69
CA ILE A 186 5.13 -6.84 -10.21
C ILE A 186 3.78 -7.38 -10.69
N ARG A 187 3.78 -8.52 -11.38
CA ARG A 187 2.54 -9.17 -11.81
C ARG A 187 1.69 -9.65 -10.64
N LEU A 188 2.29 -10.16 -9.56
CA LEU A 188 1.57 -10.50 -8.32
C LEU A 188 0.86 -9.28 -7.72
N ILE A 189 1.53 -8.13 -7.68
CA ILE A 189 0.94 -6.88 -7.21
C ILE A 189 -0.23 -6.45 -8.11
N GLU A 190 -0.05 -6.52 -9.42
CA GLU A 190 -1.12 -6.20 -10.37
C GLU A 190 -2.35 -7.08 -10.16
N ILE A 191 -2.19 -8.40 -10.04
CA ILE A 191 -3.27 -9.35 -9.71
C ILE A 191 -3.93 -8.94 -8.38
N THR A 192 -3.14 -8.58 -7.38
CA THR A 192 -3.65 -8.18 -6.06
C THR A 192 -4.48 -6.90 -6.13
N ILE A 193 -4.04 -5.92 -6.91
CA ILE A 193 -4.76 -4.66 -7.11
C ILE A 193 -6.07 -4.92 -7.89
N LEU A 194 -5.97 -5.65 -9.02
CA LEU A 194 -7.11 -5.96 -9.88
C LEU A 194 -8.10 -6.94 -9.24
N SER A 195 -7.70 -7.66 -8.18
CA SER A 195 -8.61 -8.54 -7.44
C SER A 195 -9.77 -7.76 -6.79
N TYR A 196 -9.61 -6.46 -6.60
CA TYR A 196 -10.63 -5.55 -6.10
C TYR A 196 -11.18 -4.71 -7.24
N ASP A 197 -12.23 -5.19 -7.88
CA ASP A 197 -13.01 -4.39 -8.82
C ASP A 197 -14.06 -3.58 -8.04
N SER A 198 -13.81 -2.30 -7.93
CA SER A 198 -14.73 -1.37 -7.25
C SER A 198 -15.78 -0.77 -8.21
N GLY A 199 -15.66 -1.02 -9.51
CA GLY A 199 -16.45 -0.32 -10.54
C GLY A 199 -16.18 1.20 -10.61
N ILE A 200 -15.25 1.70 -9.80
CA ILE A 200 -14.95 3.15 -9.68
C ILE A 200 -14.03 3.60 -10.82
N GLU A 201 -13.22 2.72 -11.37
CA GLU A 201 -12.34 3.08 -12.49
C GLU A 201 -13.15 3.49 -13.72
N ASP A 202 -14.23 2.79 -14.02
CA ASP A 202 -15.12 3.15 -15.13
C ASP A 202 -15.77 4.52 -14.88
N ILE A 203 -16.19 4.81 -13.66
CA ILE A 203 -16.77 6.11 -13.28
C ILE A 203 -15.74 7.23 -13.36
N LEU A 204 -14.50 6.99 -12.91
CA LEU A 204 -13.41 7.99 -12.97
C LEU A 204 -12.95 8.25 -14.40
N ASP A 205 -12.94 7.24 -15.26
CA ASP A 205 -12.63 7.41 -16.68
C ASP A 205 -13.74 8.15 -17.43
N ASP A 206 -15.00 7.93 -17.08
CA ASP A 206 -16.13 8.69 -17.61
C ASP A 206 -16.10 10.15 -17.13
N GLU A 207 -15.78 10.41 -15.86
CA GLU A 207 -15.62 11.78 -15.37
C GLU A 207 -14.44 12.51 -16.04
N LYS A 208 -13.31 11.81 -16.29
CA LYS A 208 -12.16 12.37 -17.03
C LYS A 208 -12.49 12.61 -18.51
N ARG A 209 -13.27 11.74 -19.14
CA ARG A 209 -13.75 11.95 -20.52
C ARG A 209 -14.71 13.14 -20.61
N LYS A 210 -15.63 13.27 -19.65
CA LYS A 210 -16.55 14.43 -19.56
C LYS A 210 -15.82 15.75 -19.35
N LYS A 211 -14.79 15.78 -18.48
CA LYS A 211 -13.95 16.98 -18.29
C LYS A 211 -13.21 17.36 -19.57
N ARG A 212 -12.56 16.43 -20.25
CA ARG A 212 -11.87 16.70 -21.54
C ARG A 212 -12.81 17.26 -22.61
N ASN A 213 -14.05 16.74 -22.66
CA ASN A 213 -15.03 17.25 -23.63
C ASN A 213 -15.57 18.64 -23.29
N ASN A 214 -15.58 19.04 -22.01
CA ASN A 214 -16.03 20.37 -21.59
C ASN A 214 -14.92 21.44 -21.74
N ASP A 215 -13.63 21.08 -21.64
CA ASP A 215 -12.50 22.01 -21.83
C ASP A 215 -12.30 22.42 -23.31
N TRP A 216 -12.95 21.74 -24.28
CA TRP A 216 -12.90 22.09 -25.69
C TRP A 216 -14.10 22.91 -26.17
N SER A 217 -15.01 23.31 -25.29
CA SER A 217 -16.22 24.07 -25.65
C SER A 217 -16.17 25.56 -25.24
N ILE A 218 -14.98 26.11 -25.01
CA ILE A 218 -14.80 27.57 -24.85
C ILE A 218 -14.09 28.10 -26.09
N HIS A 219 -14.89 28.54 -27.04
CA HIS A 219 -14.52 29.53 -28.05
C HIS A 219 -15.53 30.67 -28.01
#